data_4da3a50fb7ff3e981c023ed6dbadd538
#
_entry.id   4da3a50fb7ff3e981c023ed6dbadd538
#
_cell.length_a   1.000
_cell.length_b   1.000
_cell.length_c   1.000
_cell.angle_alpha   90.00
_cell.angle_beta   90.00
_cell.angle_gamma   90.00
#
_symmetry.space_group_name_H-M   'P 1'
#
loop_
_entity.id
_entity.type
_entity.pdbx_description
1 polymer ?
#
loop_
_entity_poly.entity_id
_entity_poly.type
_entity_poly.pdbx_seq_one_letter_code
_entity_poly.pdbx_strand_id
1 'polypeptide(L)' 'MDQVTTDERLLFRPDEAAQRLGIGRTKLYELMRSGELRSVRVGGARRVSATALAEFVAALDAA' A
#
# COMPACT_ATOMS: atom_id res chain seq x y z
N MET A 1 -22.25 -4.44 -12.72
CA MET A 1 -21.73 -4.58 -12.35
C MET A 1 -21.09 -4.55 -11.73
N ASP A 2 -20.96 -4.49 -11.66
CA ASP A 2 -20.32 -4.56 -11.13
C ASP A 2 -19.55 -4.44 -10.51
N GLN A 3 -19.26 -4.42 -10.27
CA GLN A 3 -18.48 -4.49 -9.77
C GLN A 3 -17.71 -4.46 -9.30
N VAL A 4 -17.78 -4.35 -9.33
CA VAL A 4 -17.04 -4.28 -8.98
C VAL A 4 -16.23 -4.48 -8.45
N THR A 5 -16.34 -4.89 -8.68
CA THR A 5 -15.20 -5.31 -8.17
C THR A 5 -14.24 -4.39 -7.53
N THR A 6 -14.56 -3.28 -7.22
CA THR A 6 -13.72 -2.36 -6.54
C THR A 6 -13.47 -2.86 -5.14
N ASP A 7 -12.21 -2.98 -4.78
CA ASP A 7 -11.84 -3.31 -3.42
C ASP A 7 -11.88 -2.04 -2.60
N GLU A 8 -12.84 -1.94 -1.73
CA GLU A 8 -13.05 -0.72 -0.94
C GLU A 8 -12.34 -0.78 0.40
N ARG A 9 -11.43 -1.72 0.58
CA ARG A 9 -10.69 -1.81 1.81
C ARG A 9 -9.89 -0.53 2.03
N LEU A 10 -9.89 -0.06 3.26
CA LEU A 10 -9.17 1.18 3.61
C LEU A 10 -7.74 0.92 4.05
N LEU A 11 -7.48 -0.25 4.61
CA LEU A 11 -6.16 -0.63 5.10
C LEU A 11 -5.78 -1.99 4.55
N PHE A 12 -4.50 -2.13 4.22
CA PHE A 12 -3.96 -3.37 3.69
C PHE A 12 -2.82 -3.85 4.56
N ARG A 13 -2.70 -5.18 4.71
CA ARG A 13 -1.52 -5.76 5.31
C ARG A 13 -0.36 -5.59 4.34
N PRO A 14 0.89 -5.61 4.83
CA PRO A 14 2.04 -5.41 3.93
C PRO A 14 2.06 -6.37 2.74
N ASP A 15 1.75 -7.66 2.94
CA ASP A 15 1.76 -8.59 1.82
C ASP A 15 0.67 -8.26 0.80
N GLU A 16 -0.48 -7.79 1.27
CA GLU A 16 -1.55 -7.36 0.37
C GLU A 16 -1.15 -6.12 -0.40
N ALA A 17 -0.49 -5.17 0.29
CA ALA A 17 -0.02 -3.95 -0.36
C ALA A 17 1.01 -4.28 -1.44
N ALA A 18 1.90 -5.23 -1.17
CA ALA A 18 2.90 -5.65 -2.15
C ALA A 18 2.22 -6.21 -3.39
N GLN A 19 1.18 -7.03 -3.20
CA GLN A 19 0.45 -7.59 -4.32
C GLN A 19 -0.23 -6.49 -5.13
N ARG A 20 -0.81 -5.51 -4.45
CA ARG A 20 -1.48 -4.40 -5.13
C ARG A 20 -0.50 -3.60 -5.97
N LEU A 21 0.72 -3.43 -5.49
CA LEU A 21 1.74 -2.68 -6.21
C LEU A 21 2.50 -3.53 -7.22
N GLY A 22 2.31 -4.85 -7.17
CA GLY A 22 3.03 -5.74 -8.07
C GLY A 22 4.50 -5.87 -7.76
N ILE A 23 4.87 -5.75 -6.49
CA ILE A 23 6.27 -5.85 -6.06
C ILE A 23 6.41 -6.94 -5.01
N GLY A 24 7.65 -7.33 -4.73
CA GLY A 24 7.91 -8.33 -3.70
C GLY A 24 7.82 -7.75 -2.31
N ARG A 25 7.70 -8.64 -1.33
CA ARG A 25 7.55 -8.23 0.07
C ARG A 25 8.78 -7.50 0.59
N THR A 26 9.97 -7.97 0.19
CA THR A 26 11.21 -7.34 0.63
C THR A 26 11.25 -5.88 0.20
N LYS A 27 10.90 -5.64 -1.06
CA LYS A 27 10.87 -4.27 -1.58
C LYS A 27 9.83 -3.43 -0.86
N LEU A 28 8.67 -4.02 -0.57
CA LEU A 28 7.64 -3.29 0.15
C LEU A 28 8.13 -2.86 1.52
N TYR A 29 8.75 -3.77 2.26
CA TYR A 29 9.24 -3.44 3.60
C TYR A 29 10.33 -2.37 3.55
N GLU A 30 11.17 -2.39 2.51
CA GLU A 30 12.15 -1.32 2.32
C GLU A 30 11.48 0.03 2.15
N LEU A 31 10.42 0.07 1.33
CA LEU A 31 9.69 1.31 1.08
C LEU A 31 9.03 1.83 2.35
N MET A 32 8.49 0.92 3.15
CA MET A 32 7.89 1.32 4.43
C MET A 32 8.94 1.85 5.38
N ARG A 33 10.09 1.20 5.44
CA ARG A 33 11.16 1.59 6.34
C ARG A 33 11.75 2.95 5.98
N SER A 34 11.89 3.19 4.69
CA SER A 34 12.45 4.46 4.22
C SER A 34 11.46 5.62 4.32
N GLY A 35 10.18 5.31 4.47
CA GLY A 35 9.15 6.33 4.50
C GLY A 35 8.62 6.73 3.14
N GLU A 36 9.16 6.12 2.06
CA GLU A 36 8.63 6.42 0.73
C GLU A 36 7.19 5.97 0.59
N LEU A 37 6.84 4.88 1.26
CA LEU A 37 5.46 4.41 1.33
C LEU A 37 5.00 4.56 2.77
N ARG A 38 4.04 5.45 3.00
CA ARG A 38 3.56 5.69 4.36
C ARG A 38 2.84 4.47 4.88
N SER A 39 3.04 4.18 6.15
CA SER A 39 2.34 3.10 6.83
C SER A 39 1.91 3.57 8.21
N VAL A 40 0.95 2.87 8.79
CA VAL A 40 0.43 3.19 10.11
C VAL A 40 0.41 1.94 10.96
N ARG A 41 0.33 2.12 12.27
CA ARG A 41 0.17 1.02 13.20
C ARG A 41 -1.25 1.02 13.71
N VAL A 42 -1.87 -0.14 13.65
CA VAL A 42 -3.21 -0.33 14.17
C VAL A 42 -3.11 -1.49 15.16
N GLY A 43 -3.20 -1.17 16.45
CA GLY A 43 -3.09 -2.20 17.47
C GLY A 43 -1.78 -2.96 17.44
N GLY A 44 -0.69 -2.30 17.05
CA GLY A 44 0.62 -2.92 16.98
C GLY A 44 0.94 -3.59 15.66
N ALA A 45 -0.02 -3.65 14.74
CA ALA A 45 0.20 -4.24 13.43
C ALA A 45 0.41 -3.15 12.39
N ARG A 46 1.37 -3.38 11.49
CA ARG A 46 1.62 -2.45 10.39
C ARG A 46 0.56 -2.58 9.32
N ARG A 47 0.10 -1.43 8.83
CA ARG A 47 -0.90 -1.39 7.76
C ARG A 47 -0.56 -0.27 6.79
N VAL A 48 -0.97 -0.43 5.53
CA VAL A 48 -0.80 0.59 4.49
C VAL A 48 -2.19 0.99 4.03
N SER A 49 -2.50 2.28 4.08
CA SER A 49 -3.83 2.74 3.68
C SER A 49 -3.96 2.78 2.16
N ALA A 50 -5.19 2.70 1.69
CA ALA A 50 -5.48 2.84 0.26
C ALA A 50 -4.98 4.19 -0.24
N THR A 51 -5.13 5.23 0.57
CA THR A 51 -4.65 6.57 0.21
C THR A 51 -3.13 6.59 0.06
N ALA A 52 -2.42 5.93 0.97
CA ALA A 52 -0.95 5.88 0.90
C ALA A 52 -0.49 5.17 -0.38
N LEU A 53 -1.18 4.09 -0.75
CA LEU A 53 -0.85 3.38 -1.99
C LEU A 53 -1.06 4.28 -3.20
N ALA A 54 -2.19 4.99 -3.24
CA ALA A 54 -2.50 5.88 -4.35
C ALA A 54 -1.49 7.01 -4.45
N GLU A 55 -1.11 7.59 -3.31
CA GLU A 55 -0.13 8.67 -3.29
C GLU A 55 1.24 8.20 -3.76
N PHE A 56 1.62 6.99 -3.35
CA PHE A 56 2.91 6.43 -3.76
C PHE A 56 2.97 6.27 -5.28
N VAL A 57 1.91 5.70 -5.86
CA VAL A 57 1.85 5.50 -7.31
C VAL A 57 1.84 6.83 -8.04
N ALA A 58 1.08 7.80 -7.52
CA ALA A 58 1.02 9.13 -8.14
C ALA A 58 2.38 9.79 -8.14
N ALA A 59 3.16 9.61 -7.07
CA ALA A 59 4.50 10.19 -7.01
C ALA A 59 5.44 9.55 -8.03
N LEU A 60 5.30 8.25 -8.25
CA LEU A 60 6.08 7.57 -9.29
C LEU A 60 5.74 8.10 -10.67
N ASP A 61 4.46 8.29 -10.93
CA ASP A 61 4.01 8.78 -12.24
C ASP A 61 4.47 10.21 -12.49
N ALA A 62 4.64 10.99 -11.44
CA ALA A 62 5.04 12.39 -11.56
C ALA A 62 6.55 12.56 -11.71
N ALA A 63 7.31 11.52 -11.44
CA ALA A 63 8.78 11.59 -11.45
C ALA A 63 9.35 11.64 -12.87
#